data_fe65043e157f93d915d1f7dc5de4edee
#
_entry.id   fe65043e157f93d915d1f7dc5de4edee
#
_cell.length_a   1.000
_cell.length_b   1.000
_cell.length_c   1.000
_cell.angle_alpha   90.00
_cell.angle_beta   90.00
_cell.angle_gamma   90.00
#
_symmetry.space_group_name_H-M   'P 1'
#
loop_
_entity.id
_entity.type
_entity.pdbx_description
1 polymer ?
#
loop_
_entity_poly.entity_id
_entity_poly.type
_entity_poly.pdbx_seq_one_letter_code
_entity_poly.pdbx_strand_id
1 'polypeptide(L)'
;MTLASNPALAATPPHPVPIAAAAPPAAGDLSTVENLARLTRADFPLLGQTACLGQPLIYMDHAATSQKPRQVLDALQHYYSHDNANVHRGAHQLSARATEGFEGARE
;
A
#
# COMPACT_ATOMS: atom_id res chain seq x y z
N MET A 1 35.00 29.55 17.95
CA MET A 1 33.67 28.95 18.15
C MET A 1 33.50 27.90 17.05
N THR A 2 33.88 26.66 17.37
CA THR A 2 33.97 25.54 16.40
C THR A 2 32.62 24.81 16.37
N LEU A 3 31.93 24.89 15.23
CA LEU A 3 30.71 24.13 15.02
C LEU A 3 31.04 22.65 14.89
N ALA A 4 30.60 21.85 15.84
CA ALA A 4 30.73 20.40 15.80
C ALA A 4 29.83 19.84 14.68
N SER A 5 30.45 19.16 13.73
CA SER A 5 29.76 18.42 12.67
C SER A 5 28.96 17.29 13.29
N ASN A 6 27.65 17.30 13.05
CA ASN A 6 26.75 16.24 13.49
C ASN A 6 26.78 15.07 12.46
N PRO A 7 27.28 13.87 12.81
CA PRO A 7 27.40 12.74 11.88
C PRO A 7 26.10 11.93 11.69
N ALA A 8 24.93 12.42 12.17
CA ALA A 8 23.69 11.64 12.21
C ALA A 8 22.81 11.68 10.96
N LEU A 9 23.32 12.19 9.82
CA LEU A 9 22.53 12.40 8.59
C LEU A 9 22.89 11.45 7.43
N ALA A 10 23.47 10.29 7.73
CA ALA A 10 23.78 9.27 6.71
C ALA A 10 23.03 7.94 6.93
N ALA A 11 21.77 8.01 7.37
CA ALA A 11 20.91 6.83 7.28
C ALA A 11 20.32 6.81 5.87
N THR A 12 20.89 5.99 5.00
CA THR A 12 20.29 5.60 3.72
C THR A 12 18.86 5.12 4.00
N PRO A 13 17.83 5.70 3.36
CA PRO A 13 16.47 5.21 3.53
C PRO A 13 16.45 3.72 3.18
N PRO A 14 15.73 2.89 3.93
CA PRO A 14 15.61 1.49 3.61
C PRO A 14 15.06 1.39 2.17
N HIS A 15 15.83 0.73 1.30
CA HIS A 15 15.35 0.36 -0.01
C HIS A 15 13.99 -0.33 0.17
N PRO A 16 13.00 -0.05 -0.70
CA PRO A 16 11.78 -0.83 -0.70
C PRO A 16 12.21 -2.29 -0.80
N VAL A 17 11.96 -3.04 0.27
CA VAL A 17 12.16 -4.48 0.25
C VAL A 17 11.32 -4.95 -0.93
N PRO A 18 11.88 -5.60 -1.96
CA PRO A 18 11.07 -6.16 -3.00
C PRO A 18 10.09 -7.08 -2.29
N ILE A 19 8.81 -6.72 -2.32
CA ILE A 19 7.75 -7.60 -1.86
C ILE A 19 7.89 -8.80 -2.77
N ALA A 20 8.49 -9.88 -2.25
CA ALA A 20 8.48 -11.14 -2.95
C ALA A 20 7.00 -11.40 -3.24
N ALA A 21 6.61 -11.23 -4.49
CA ALA A 21 5.28 -11.57 -4.93
C ALA A 21 5.11 -13.04 -4.50
N ALA A 22 4.31 -13.26 -3.47
CA ALA A 22 3.94 -14.60 -3.10
C ALA A 22 3.42 -15.23 -4.39
N ALA A 23 4.03 -16.34 -4.79
CA ALA A 23 3.63 -17.04 -6.00
C ALA A 23 2.09 -17.17 -5.94
N PRO A 24 1.37 -16.81 -7.00
CA PRO A 24 -0.07 -16.91 -6.99
C PRO A 24 -0.41 -18.37 -6.60
N PRO A 25 -1.34 -18.56 -5.67
CA PRO A 25 -1.77 -19.91 -5.32
C PRO A 25 -2.17 -20.61 -6.62
N ALA A 26 -1.75 -21.86 -6.78
CA ALA A 26 -2.09 -22.69 -7.95
C ALA A 26 -3.55 -22.47 -8.28
N ALA A 27 -3.86 -22.21 -9.55
CA ALA A 27 -5.17 -21.78 -10.04
C ALA A 27 -6.28 -22.74 -9.55
N GLY A 28 -6.75 -22.50 -8.33
CA GLY A 28 -7.97 -23.10 -7.82
C GLY A 28 -9.12 -22.45 -8.59
N ASP A 29 -10.13 -23.21 -8.88
CA ASP A 29 -11.33 -22.74 -9.53
C ASP A 29 -11.87 -21.47 -8.84
N LEU A 30 -11.66 -20.30 -9.44
CA LEU A 30 -12.15 -19.00 -8.96
C LEU A 30 -13.65 -18.84 -9.18
N SER A 31 -14.32 -19.89 -9.65
CA SER A 31 -15.74 -19.85 -10.04
C SER A 31 -16.69 -19.67 -8.85
N THR A 32 -16.23 -19.86 -7.62
CA THR A 32 -17.03 -19.66 -6.43
C THR A 32 -16.58 -18.45 -5.62
N VAL A 33 -17.54 -17.65 -5.14
CA VAL A 33 -17.29 -16.49 -4.26
C VAL A 33 -16.51 -16.89 -3.00
N GLU A 34 -16.74 -18.10 -2.50
CA GLU A 34 -16.04 -18.66 -1.34
C GLU A 34 -14.54 -18.83 -1.62
N ASN A 35 -14.16 -19.34 -2.78
CA ASN A 35 -12.77 -19.48 -3.17
C ASN A 35 -12.09 -18.12 -3.33
N LEU A 36 -12.77 -17.15 -3.95
CA LEU A 36 -12.26 -15.79 -4.07
C LEU A 36 -11.99 -15.17 -2.70
N ALA A 37 -12.93 -15.25 -1.77
CA ALA A 37 -12.78 -14.72 -0.41
C ALA A 37 -11.59 -15.35 0.34
N ARG A 38 -11.38 -16.66 0.20
CA ARG A 38 -10.24 -17.37 0.81
C ARG A 38 -8.90 -16.94 0.20
N LEU A 39 -8.84 -16.81 -1.11
CA LEU A 39 -7.62 -16.43 -1.84
C LEU A 39 -7.20 -14.98 -1.56
N THR A 40 -8.17 -14.07 -1.50
CA THR A 40 -7.88 -12.63 -1.35
C THR A 40 -7.85 -12.14 0.10
N ARG A 41 -8.31 -12.91 1.08
CA ARG A 41 -8.36 -12.48 2.48
C ARG A 41 -7.01 -12.01 3.02
N ALA A 42 -5.92 -12.66 2.63
CA ALA A 42 -4.57 -12.32 3.07
C ALA A 42 -4.07 -10.97 2.52
N ASP A 43 -4.67 -10.49 1.45
CA ASP A 43 -4.34 -9.18 0.87
C ASP A 43 -4.83 -8.02 1.73
N PHE A 44 -5.77 -8.26 2.63
CA PHE A 44 -6.36 -7.25 3.51
C PHE A 44 -5.79 -7.35 4.93
N PRO A 45 -4.80 -6.52 5.31
CA PRO A 45 -4.14 -6.62 6.62
C PRO A 45 -5.09 -6.54 7.81
N LEU A 46 -6.16 -5.73 7.69
CA LEU A 46 -7.16 -5.60 8.74
C LEU A 46 -7.82 -6.93 9.09
N LEU A 47 -8.08 -7.78 8.08
CA LEU A 47 -8.74 -9.06 8.26
C LEU A 47 -7.86 -10.11 8.95
N GLY A 48 -6.56 -9.84 9.11
CA GLY A 48 -5.65 -10.67 9.88
C GLY A 48 -5.81 -10.55 11.39
N GLN A 49 -6.61 -9.59 11.86
CA GLN A 49 -6.87 -9.40 13.28
C GLN A 49 -7.88 -10.42 13.83
N THR A 50 -7.81 -10.62 15.13
CA THR A 50 -8.82 -11.39 15.87
C THR A 50 -9.85 -10.46 16.48
N ALA A 51 -11.10 -10.85 16.40
CA ALA A 51 -12.21 -10.19 17.09
C ALA A 51 -12.31 -10.65 18.55
N CYS A 52 -13.38 -10.26 19.23
CA CYS A 52 -13.68 -10.71 20.58
C CYS A 52 -13.67 -12.25 20.67
N LEU A 53 -13.20 -12.77 21.79
CA LEU A 53 -13.13 -14.21 22.06
C LEU A 53 -12.16 -14.99 21.13
N GLY A 54 -11.19 -14.32 20.54
CA GLY A 54 -10.18 -14.98 19.70
C GLY A 54 -10.67 -15.49 18.35
N GLN A 55 -11.88 -15.11 17.94
CA GLN A 55 -12.42 -15.49 16.64
C GLN A 55 -11.81 -14.63 15.50
N PRO A 56 -11.69 -15.17 14.28
CA PRO A 56 -11.27 -14.38 13.12
C PRO A 56 -12.19 -13.18 12.91
N LEU A 57 -11.61 -12.01 12.59
CA LEU A 57 -12.40 -10.83 12.29
C LEU A 57 -13.25 -11.04 11.03
N ILE A 58 -14.54 -10.83 11.13
CA ILE A 58 -15.47 -10.72 9.99
C ILE A 58 -15.90 -9.26 9.92
N TYR A 59 -15.63 -8.61 8.77
CA TYR A 59 -15.97 -7.20 8.54
C TYR A 59 -17.09 -7.10 7.48
N MET A 60 -18.23 -6.55 7.86
CA MET A 60 -19.42 -6.46 7.00
C MET A 60 -19.94 -5.02 6.86
N ASP A 61 -19.27 -4.03 7.43
CA ASP A 61 -19.69 -2.63 7.41
C ASP A 61 -18.98 -1.85 6.30
N HIS A 62 -19.36 -2.11 5.05
CA HIS A 62 -18.78 -1.47 3.86
C HIS A 62 -19.55 -0.23 3.39
N ALA A 63 -20.63 0.17 4.04
CA ALA A 63 -21.49 1.24 3.57
C ALA A 63 -20.77 2.58 3.39
N ALA A 64 -19.89 2.93 4.34
CA ALA A 64 -19.10 4.16 4.28
C ALA A 64 -17.58 3.89 4.25
N THR A 65 -17.13 2.70 4.62
CA THR A 65 -15.72 2.39 4.81
C THR A 65 -15.38 1.01 4.28
N SER A 66 -14.80 0.93 3.10
CA SER A 66 -14.25 -0.32 2.57
C SER A 66 -12.81 -0.52 3.06
N GLN A 67 -12.47 -1.75 3.38
CA GLN A 67 -11.10 -2.11 3.74
C GLN A 67 -10.19 -2.03 2.52
N LYS A 68 -8.93 -1.69 2.76
CA LYS A 68 -7.93 -1.50 1.70
C LYS A 68 -7.00 -2.71 1.64
N PRO A 69 -6.76 -3.27 0.47
CA PRO A 69 -5.75 -4.29 0.30
C PRO A 69 -4.34 -3.70 0.45
N ARG A 70 -3.38 -4.55 0.73
CA ARG A 70 -1.97 -4.17 0.94
C ARG A 70 -1.43 -3.33 -0.22
N GLN A 71 -1.74 -3.70 -1.45
CA GLN A 71 -1.29 -3.00 -2.66
C GLN A 71 -1.71 -1.52 -2.66
N VAL A 72 -2.93 -1.23 -2.20
CA VAL A 72 -3.44 0.15 -2.09
C VAL A 72 -2.74 0.90 -0.95
N LEU A 73 -2.54 0.24 0.19
CA LEU A 73 -1.85 0.84 1.34
C LEU A 73 -0.40 1.18 1.00
N ASP A 74 0.30 0.27 0.32
CA ASP A 74 1.69 0.44 -0.09
C ASP A 74 1.82 1.56 -1.15
N ALA A 75 0.88 1.63 -2.10
CA ALA A 75 0.84 2.70 -3.10
C ALA A 75 0.63 4.08 -2.45
N LEU A 76 -0.29 4.19 -1.49
CA LEU A 76 -0.51 5.42 -0.74
C LEU A 76 0.73 5.81 0.08
N GLN A 77 1.34 4.86 0.77
CA GLN A 77 2.55 5.11 1.54
C GLN A 77 3.69 5.56 0.62
N HIS A 78 3.87 4.91 -0.52
CA HIS A 78 4.89 5.28 -1.51
C HIS A 78 4.65 6.71 -2.00
N TYR A 79 3.43 7.03 -2.42
CA TYR A 79 3.09 8.36 -2.91
C TYR A 79 3.42 9.45 -1.89
N TYR A 80 2.95 9.32 -0.66
CA TYR A 80 3.18 10.33 0.37
C TYR A 80 4.64 10.43 0.81
N SER A 81 5.41 9.36 0.70
CA SER A 81 6.82 9.35 1.08
C SER A 81 7.77 9.85 -0.01
N HIS A 82 7.38 9.77 -1.30
CA HIS A 82 8.31 9.99 -2.42
C HIS A 82 7.81 10.96 -3.48
N ASP A 83 6.51 11.02 -3.76
CA ASP A 83 5.97 11.69 -4.94
C ASP A 83 4.90 12.75 -4.64
N ASN A 84 4.63 13.00 -3.35
CA ASN A 84 3.57 13.91 -2.94
C ASN A 84 3.82 15.34 -3.44
N ALA A 85 3.11 15.74 -4.49
CA ALA A 85 3.17 17.07 -5.09
C ALA A 85 1.84 17.45 -5.76
N ASN A 86 1.69 18.72 -6.11
CA ASN A 86 0.53 19.21 -6.85
C ASN A 86 0.49 18.60 -8.26
N VAL A 87 -0.58 17.88 -8.53
CA VAL A 87 -0.88 17.34 -9.85
C VAL A 87 -1.21 18.49 -10.81
N HIS A 88 -0.67 18.46 -12.04
CA HIS A 88 -0.85 19.45 -13.12
C HIS A 88 -0.41 20.90 -12.84
N ARG A 89 0.14 21.21 -11.68
CA ARG A 89 0.36 22.58 -11.26
C ARG A 89 1.84 22.98 -11.09
N GLY A 90 2.74 22.04 -10.96
CA GLY A 90 4.15 22.31 -10.71
C GLY A 90 5.02 22.10 -11.94
N ALA A 91 5.99 23.00 -12.15
CA ALA A 91 7.00 22.88 -13.20
C ALA A 91 8.29 22.16 -12.72
N HIS A 92 8.16 21.24 -11.75
CA HIS A 92 9.27 20.50 -11.17
C HIS A 92 9.05 18.99 -11.23
N GLN A 93 10.13 18.23 -11.09
CA GLN A 93 10.12 16.76 -11.27
C GLN A 93 9.10 16.02 -10.41
N LEU A 94 8.91 16.40 -9.14
CA LEU A 94 7.91 15.75 -8.27
C LEU A 94 6.49 15.94 -8.80
N SER A 95 6.16 17.15 -9.29
CA SER A 95 4.85 17.41 -9.88
C SER A 95 4.64 16.62 -11.18
N ALA A 96 5.68 16.44 -11.97
CA ALA A 96 5.59 15.61 -13.18
C ALA A 96 5.29 14.15 -12.82
N ARG A 97 6.01 13.57 -11.85
CA ARG A 97 5.77 12.19 -11.38
C ARG A 97 4.37 12.01 -10.76
N ALA A 98 3.95 12.97 -9.94
CA ALA A 98 2.60 12.94 -9.36
C ALA A 98 1.51 13.00 -10.43
N THR A 99 1.73 13.79 -11.49
CA THR A 99 0.81 13.91 -12.63
C THR A 99 0.77 12.61 -13.44
N GLU A 100 1.93 12.03 -13.76
CA GLU A 100 2.03 10.75 -14.47
C GLU A 100 1.31 9.63 -13.73
N GLY A 101 1.54 9.52 -12.40
CA GLY A 101 0.84 8.54 -11.57
C GLY A 101 -0.68 8.75 -11.52
N PHE A 102 -1.12 10.00 -11.49
CA PHE A 102 -2.54 10.34 -11.47
C PHE A 102 -3.23 10.01 -12.81
N GLU A 103 -2.60 10.36 -13.94
CA GLU A 103 -3.17 10.07 -15.27
C GLU A 103 -3.14 8.57 -15.58
N GLY A 104 -2.03 7.88 -15.30
CA GLY A 104 -1.90 6.43 -15.51
C GLY A 104 -2.88 5.59 -14.68
N ALA A 105 -3.41 6.13 -13.57
CA ALA A 105 -4.45 5.44 -12.80
C ALA A 105 -5.86 5.56 -13.43
N ARG A 106 -6.02 6.36 -14.50
CA ARG A 106 -7.30 6.62 -15.17
C ARG A 106 -7.43 5.93 -16.53
N GLU A 107 -6.33 5.39 -17.06
CA GLU A 107 -6.29 4.59 -18.30
C GLU A 107 -6.69 3.12 -18.03
#